data_b4c8d41af4893f3c58f108774938eee3
#
_entry.id   b4c8d41af4893f3c58f108774938eee3
#
_cell.length_a   1.000
_cell.length_b   1.000
_cell.length_c   1.000
_cell.angle_alpha   90.00
_cell.angle_beta   90.00
_cell.angle_gamma   90.00
#
_symmetry.space_group_name_H-M   'P 1'
#
loop_
_entity.id
_entity.type
_entity.pdbx_description
1 polymer ?
#
loop_
_entity_poly.entity_id
_entity_poly.type
_entity_poly.pdbx_seq_one_letter_code
_entity_poly.pdbx_strand_id
1 'polypeptide(L)'
;MIEKNNITNKFLYFGVKRFLDLVFAILLIIILSPIMILLIFLVIIFDGFPVFYAWKVHGIQGKEFIGYKFRTMHRFADKEKEKLEKLNEMDGPVFKITKDPRVTKLGYILRKFSLDELPQIYSVLKGDMSFIGPRPAGFNEFPNYEDWQYRKLSVVPGISCLWQVNGRNDIDSFDDWVNLDLEYIDNWSLWLDIKIFFKTIIVVFMGSGK
;
A
#
# COMPACT_ATOMS: atom_id res chain seq x y z
N MET A 1 -24.40 9.36 26.05
CA MET A 1 -23.13 9.42 26.84
C MET A 1 -22.17 8.44 26.20
N ILE A 2 -21.34 8.91 25.27
CA ILE A 2 -20.29 8.08 24.65
C ILE A 2 -19.17 7.98 25.69
N GLU A 3 -18.92 6.77 26.14
CA GLU A 3 -18.00 6.45 27.24
C GLU A 3 -16.61 7.05 27.02
N LYS A 4 -16.23 7.98 27.88
CA LYS A 4 -14.89 8.57 27.97
C LYS A 4 -13.76 7.50 28.04
N ASN A 5 -14.07 6.32 28.53
CA ASN A 5 -13.13 5.20 28.65
C ASN A 5 -12.68 4.61 27.28
N ASN A 6 -13.49 4.75 26.23
CA ASN A 6 -13.12 4.26 24.89
C ASN A 6 -12.13 5.18 24.16
N ILE A 7 -12.12 6.48 24.48
CA ILE A 7 -11.25 7.45 23.81
C ILE A 7 -9.82 7.33 24.32
N THR A 8 -9.64 7.22 25.64
CA THR A 8 -8.30 7.12 26.28
C THR A 8 -7.59 5.82 25.85
N ASN A 9 -8.32 4.72 25.76
CA ASN A 9 -7.77 3.46 25.25
C ASN A 9 -7.34 3.58 23.77
N LYS A 10 -8.13 4.22 22.91
CA LYS A 10 -7.76 4.42 21.49
C LYS A 10 -6.47 5.23 21.34
N PHE A 11 -6.31 6.34 22.07
CA PHE A 11 -5.06 7.14 22.02
C PHE A 11 -3.83 6.35 22.48
N LEU A 12 -3.95 5.58 23.54
CA LEU A 12 -2.86 4.73 24.02
C LEU A 12 -2.50 3.66 22.98
N TYR A 13 -3.50 3.02 22.37
CA TYR A 13 -3.30 2.04 21.30
C TYR A 13 -2.64 2.63 20.06
N PHE A 14 -3.03 3.84 19.62
CA PHE A 14 -2.38 4.52 18.50
C PHE A 14 -0.92 4.85 18.82
N GLY A 15 -0.62 5.27 20.04
CA GLY A 15 0.75 5.52 20.50
C GLY A 15 1.61 4.26 20.47
N VAL A 16 1.09 3.13 20.99
CA VAL A 16 1.77 1.83 20.94
C VAL A 16 1.99 1.35 19.51
N LYS A 17 0.94 1.42 18.67
CA LYS A 17 1.06 1.05 17.25
C LYS A 17 2.15 1.88 16.56
N ARG A 18 2.14 3.20 16.75
CA ARG A 18 3.16 4.08 16.16
C ARG A 18 4.56 3.77 16.63
N PHE A 19 4.75 3.49 17.93
CA PHE A 19 6.04 3.07 18.47
C PHE A 19 6.52 1.76 17.83
N LEU A 20 5.64 0.77 17.72
CA LEU A 20 5.95 -0.50 17.05
C LEU A 20 6.30 -0.28 15.57
N ASP A 21 5.52 0.52 14.84
CA ASP A 21 5.81 0.87 13.45
C ASP A 21 7.22 1.47 13.30
N LEU A 22 7.62 2.38 14.19
CA LEU A 22 8.95 3.00 14.15
C LEU A 22 10.07 2.00 14.42
N VAL A 23 9.92 1.17 15.46
CA VAL A 23 10.92 0.15 15.80
C VAL A 23 11.07 -0.83 14.65
N PHE A 24 9.96 -1.36 14.11
CA PHE A 24 9.99 -2.27 12.97
C PHE A 24 10.56 -1.62 11.71
N ALA A 25 10.23 -0.36 11.42
CA ALA A 25 10.76 0.34 10.25
C ALA A 25 12.28 0.46 10.31
N ILE A 26 12.84 0.83 11.47
CA ILE A 26 14.29 0.93 11.66
C ILE A 26 14.94 -0.44 11.48
N LEU A 27 14.41 -1.48 12.13
CA LEU A 27 14.94 -2.84 12.01
C LEU A 27 14.89 -3.35 10.56
N LEU A 28 13.75 -3.18 9.88
CA LEU A 28 13.60 -3.63 8.50
C LEU A 28 14.51 -2.87 7.53
N ILE A 29 14.73 -1.58 7.71
CA ILE A 29 15.69 -0.84 6.89
C ILE A 29 17.09 -1.40 7.04
N ILE A 30 17.54 -1.70 8.27
CA ILE A 30 18.85 -2.27 8.51
C ILE A 30 18.96 -3.66 7.87
N ILE A 31 17.98 -4.54 8.12
CA ILE A 31 17.99 -5.92 7.62
C ILE A 31 17.86 -5.98 6.10
N LEU A 32 16.98 -5.16 5.51
CA LEU A 32 16.69 -5.18 4.08
C LEU A 32 17.59 -4.27 3.26
N SER A 33 18.45 -3.45 3.89
CA SER A 33 19.35 -2.54 3.17
C SER A 33 20.21 -3.23 2.11
N PRO A 34 20.83 -4.42 2.32
CA PRO A 34 21.57 -5.11 1.28
C PRO A 34 20.70 -5.46 0.07
N ILE A 35 19.47 -5.92 0.34
CA ILE A 35 18.50 -6.27 -0.71
C ILE A 35 18.07 -4.99 -1.46
N MET A 36 17.78 -3.91 -0.75
CA MET A 36 17.39 -2.64 -1.37
C MET A 36 18.51 -2.08 -2.26
N ILE A 37 19.77 -2.15 -1.82
CA ILE A 37 20.93 -1.75 -2.62
C ILE A 37 21.03 -2.61 -3.87
N LEU A 38 20.91 -3.92 -3.76
CA LEU A 38 20.90 -4.82 -4.90
C LEU A 38 19.78 -4.47 -5.89
N LEU A 39 18.56 -4.22 -5.40
CA LEU A 39 17.42 -3.84 -6.24
C LEU A 39 17.65 -2.50 -6.95
N ILE A 40 18.28 -1.51 -6.29
CA ILE A 40 18.68 -0.25 -6.93
C ILE A 40 19.58 -0.52 -8.13
N PHE A 41 20.61 -1.34 -7.96
CA PHE A 41 21.52 -1.70 -9.05
C PHE A 41 20.82 -2.46 -10.19
N LEU A 42 19.93 -3.41 -9.85
CA LEU A 42 19.18 -4.14 -10.86
C LEU A 42 18.25 -3.22 -11.67
N VAL A 43 17.54 -2.30 -11.01
CA VAL A 43 16.70 -1.32 -11.72
C VAL A 43 17.53 -0.42 -12.61
N ILE A 44 18.71 0.05 -12.16
CA ILE A 44 19.60 0.88 -12.98
C ILE A 44 20.07 0.12 -14.22
N ILE A 45 20.47 -1.15 -14.07
CA ILE A 45 21.03 -1.95 -15.16
C ILE A 45 19.97 -2.33 -16.18
N PHE A 46 18.79 -2.78 -15.74
CA PHE A 46 17.75 -3.34 -16.62
C PHE A 46 16.75 -2.29 -17.13
N ASP A 47 16.40 -1.32 -16.29
CA ASP A 47 15.36 -0.34 -16.59
C ASP A 47 15.89 1.11 -16.68
N GLY A 48 17.10 1.39 -16.18
CA GLY A 48 17.71 2.72 -16.17
C GLY A 48 17.12 3.65 -15.10
N PHE A 49 17.42 4.94 -15.19
CA PHE A 49 16.87 5.97 -14.28
C PHE A 49 15.48 6.47 -14.72
N PRO A 50 14.63 6.97 -13.77
CA PRO A 50 14.81 6.98 -12.33
C PRO A 50 14.56 5.60 -11.70
N VAL A 51 15.23 5.31 -10.57
CA VAL A 51 15.07 4.05 -9.83
C VAL A 51 13.75 3.96 -9.11
N PHE A 52 13.32 5.08 -8.53
CA PHE A 52 12.09 5.16 -7.75
C PHE A 52 10.99 5.84 -8.55
N TYR A 53 9.77 5.37 -8.34
CA TYR A 53 8.55 6.01 -8.76
C TYR A 53 7.93 6.72 -7.56
N ALA A 54 7.73 8.03 -7.68
CA ALA A 54 7.06 8.86 -6.69
C ALA A 54 5.59 9.04 -7.12
N TRP A 55 4.65 8.72 -6.24
CA TRP A 55 3.23 8.81 -6.51
C TRP A 55 2.50 9.59 -5.42
N LYS A 56 1.59 10.46 -5.85
CA LYS A 56 0.77 11.24 -4.92
C LYS A 56 -0.38 10.39 -4.43
N VAL A 57 -0.63 10.43 -3.12
CA VAL A 57 -1.72 9.71 -2.47
C VAL A 57 -2.28 10.52 -1.31
N HIS A 58 -3.47 10.15 -0.88
CA HIS A 58 -4.10 10.71 0.30
C HIS A 58 -4.05 9.69 1.44
N GLY A 59 -3.64 10.17 2.61
CA GLY A 59 -3.58 9.44 3.86
C GLY A 59 -4.69 9.85 4.82
N ILE A 60 -4.37 9.86 6.11
CA ILE A 60 -5.31 10.22 7.16
C ILE A 60 -5.94 11.59 6.91
N GLN A 61 -7.26 11.67 7.07
CA GLN A 61 -8.08 12.89 6.87
C GLN A 61 -7.92 13.53 5.48
N GLY A 62 -7.55 12.73 4.47
CA GLY A 62 -7.33 13.22 3.11
C GLY A 62 -6.05 14.04 2.93
N LYS A 63 -5.12 14.02 3.88
CA LYS A 63 -3.83 14.72 3.74
C LYS A 63 -3.00 14.09 2.64
N GLU A 64 -2.56 14.90 1.69
CA GLU A 64 -1.67 14.46 0.61
C GLU A 64 -0.27 14.13 1.12
N PHE A 65 0.31 13.06 0.60
CA PHE A 65 1.73 12.75 0.76
C PHE A 65 2.29 12.07 -0.49
N ILE A 66 3.62 11.99 -0.56
CA ILE A 66 4.31 11.30 -1.65
C ILE A 66 4.79 9.94 -1.14
N GLY A 67 4.23 8.88 -1.71
CA GLY A 67 4.75 7.52 -1.54
C GLY A 67 5.86 7.22 -2.55
N TYR A 68 6.72 6.27 -2.20
CA TYR A 68 7.82 5.82 -3.06
C TYR A 68 7.75 4.32 -3.27
N LYS A 69 7.94 3.89 -4.52
CA LYS A 69 8.11 2.49 -4.90
C LYS A 69 9.33 2.35 -5.81
N PHE A 70 9.87 1.14 -5.95
CA PHE A 70 10.75 0.87 -7.07
C PHE A 70 9.95 0.99 -8.36
N ARG A 71 10.58 1.56 -9.40
CA ARG A 71 9.95 1.66 -10.70
C ARG A 71 9.84 0.26 -11.33
N THR A 72 8.63 -0.11 -11.69
CA THR A 72 8.30 -1.41 -12.30
C THR A 72 7.76 -1.27 -13.72
N MET A 73 7.59 -0.04 -14.21
CA MET A 73 7.10 0.26 -15.54
C MET A 73 8.14 1.07 -16.33
N HIS A 74 8.06 1.05 -17.66
CA HIS A 74 8.93 1.88 -18.51
C HIS A 74 8.65 3.38 -18.32
N ARG A 75 9.60 4.24 -18.76
CA ARG A 75 9.61 5.69 -18.43
C ARG A 75 8.37 6.48 -18.85
N PHE A 76 7.65 6.03 -19.85
CA PHE A 76 6.51 6.76 -20.43
C PHE A 76 5.16 6.11 -20.08
N ALA A 77 5.13 5.16 -19.16
CA ALA A 77 3.97 4.39 -18.77
C ALA A 77 2.74 5.24 -18.38
N ASP A 78 2.97 6.37 -17.70
CA ASP A 78 1.88 7.26 -17.28
C ASP A 78 1.14 7.87 -18.47
N LYS A 79 1.86 8.18 -19.59
CA LYS A 79 1.28 8.73 -20.81
C LYS A 79 0.43 7.72 -21.60
N GLU A 80 0.63 6.43 -21.33
CA GLU A 80 -0.08 5.35 -22.00
C GLU A 80 -1.33 4.91 -21.23
N LYS A 81 -1.51 5.37 -20.00
CA LYS A 81 -2.63 4.95 -19.15
C LYS A 81 -3.98 5.18 -19.84
N GLU A 82 -4.21 6.35 -20.43
CA GLU A 82 -5.47 6.67 -21.10
C GLU A 82 -5.80 5.72 -22.26
N LYS A 83 -4.78 5.25 -23.01
CA LYS A 83 -4.97 4.30 -24.11
C LYS A 83 -5.36 2.91 -23.62
N LEU A 84 -5.05 2.60 -22.37
CA LEU A 84 -5.28 1.30 -21.75
C LEU A 84 -6.55 1.28 -20.88
N GLU A 85 -7.29 2.39 -20.79
CA GLU A 85 -8.51 2.50 -19.97
C GLU A 85 -9.53 1.40 -20.29
N LYS A 86 -9.63 1.01 -21.58
CA LYS A 86 -10.53 -0.07 -22.03
C LYS A 86 -10.14 -1.47 -21.53
N LEU A 87 -8.92 -1.62 -21.03
CA LEU A 87 -8.40 -2.86 -20.46
C LEU A 87 -8.49 -2.88 -18.92
N ASN A 88 -9.11 -1.85 -18.32
CA ASN A 88 -9.30 -1.83 -16.87
C ASN A 88 -10.17 -3.01 -16.43
N GLU A 89 -9.69 -3.77 -15.45
CA GLU A 89 -10.34 -4.96 -14.89
C GLU A 89 -11.12 -4.64 -13.60
N MET A 90 -11.05 -3.39 -13.11
CA MET A 90 -11.71 -2.95 -11.88
C MET A 90 -12.89 -2.03 -12.21
N ASP A 91 -13.89 -2.08 -11.37
CA ASP A 91 -14.91 -1.04 -11.29
C ASP A 91 -14.44 0.18 -10.48
N GLY A 92 -15.28 1.23 -10.43
CA GLY A 92 -14.99 2.43 -9.66
C GLY A 92 -13.78 3.22 -10.15
N PRO A 93 -13.13 3.99 -9.26
CA PRO A 93 -12.08 4.94 -9.65
C PRO A 93 -10.69 4.31 -9.78
N VAL A 94 -10.55 3.01 -9.52
CA VAL A 94 -9.26 2.30 -9.52
C VAL A 94 -8.95 1.75 -10.90
N PHE A 95 -7.67 1.82 -11.28
CA PHE A 95 -7.17 1.25 -12.51
C PHE A 95 -6.28 0.03 -12.23
N LYS A 96 -6.65 -1.12 -12.79
CA LYS A 96 -5.91 -2.38 -12.65
C LYS A 96 -5.96 -3.17 -13.95
N ILE A 97 -4.81 -3.63 -14.40
CA ILE A 97 -4.66 -4.59 -15.51
C ILE A 97 -3.74 -5.71 -15.02
N THR A 98 -4.20 -6.95 -15.04
CA THR A 98 -3.42 -8.12 -14.58
C THR A 98 -2.16 -8.34 -15.42
N LYS A 99 -2.24 -8.17 -16.74
CA LYS A 99 -1.10 -8.27 -17.67
C LYS A 99 -0.82 -6.89 -18.28
N ASP A 100 -0.44 -5.93 -17.43
CA ASP A 100 -0.19 -4.56 -17.87
C ASP A 100 1.05 -4.50 -18.79
N PRO A 101 0.90 -4.10 -20.08
CA PRO A 101 1.99 -4.07 -21.04
C PRO A 101 3.08 -3.05 -20.69
N ARG A 102 2.81 -2.14 -19.79
CA ARG A 102 3.77 -1.13 -19.33
C ARG A 102 4.80 -1.68 -18.35
N VAL A 103 4.53 -2.85 -17.77
CA VAL A 103 5.40 -3.46 -16.75
C VAL A 103 6.61 -4.08 -17.41
N THR A 104 7.81 -3.75 -16.93
CA THR A 104 9.07 -4.34 -17.39
C THR A 104 9.23 -5.78 -16.91
N LYS A 105 10.15 -6.55 -17.52
CA LYS A 105 10.46 -7.92 -17.08
C LYS A 105 10.93 -7.95 -15.62
N LEU A 106 11.82 -7.02 -15.23
CA LEU A 106 12.25 -6.88 -13.85
C LEU A 106 11.07 -6.44 -12.96
N GLY A 107 10.29 -5.45 -13.43
CA GLY A 107 9.11 -4.95 -12.74
C GLY A 107 8.10 -6.05 -12.41
N TYR A 108 7.90 -7.00 -13.31
CA TYR A 108 7.04 -8.16 -13.06
C TYR A 108 7.54 -8.99 -11.86
N ILE A 109 8.86 -9.24 -11.78
CA ILE A 109 9.46 -9.96 -10.65
C ILE A 109 9.30 -9.18 -9.34
N LEU A 110 9.57 -7.87 -9.38
CA LEU A 110 9.43 -7.01 -8.21
C LEU A 110 8.00 -7.00 -7.69
N ARG A 111 7.01 -6.86 -8.57
CA ARG A 111 5.58 -6.88 -8.21
C ARG A 111 5.16 -8.23 -7.66
N LYS A 112 5.56 -9.32 -8.32
CA LYS A 112 5.23 -10.68 -7.90
C LYS A 112 5.54 -10.94 -6.43
N PHE A 113 6.68 -10.44 -5.95
CA PHE A 113 7.12 -10.58 -4.56
C PHE A 113 6.92 -9.31 -3.73
N SER A 114 6.16 -8.31 -4.24
CA SER A 114 5.91 -7.01 -3.58
C SER A 114 7.20 -6.29 -3.14
N LEU A 115 8.32 -6.57 -3.78
CA LEU A 115 9.62 -5.93 -3.51
C LEU A 115 9.64 -4.47 -3.95
N ASP A 116 8.79 -4.12 -4.90
CA ASP A 116 8.61 -2.74 -5.35
C ASP A 116 8.07 -1.83 -4.25
N GLU A 117 7.42 -2.36 -3.24
CA GLU A 117 6.83 -1.61 -2.14
C GLU A 117 7.79 -1.33 -0.97
N LEU A 118 8.99 -1.93 -0.95
CA LEU A 118 9.96 -1.74 0.14
C LEU A 118 10.30 -0.27 0.43
N PRO A 119 10.43 0.64 -0.57
CA PRO A 119 10.69 2.05 -0.28
C PRO A 119 9.61 2.75 0.54
N GLN A 120 8.39 2.20 0.62
CA GLN A 120 7.32 2.76 1.46
C GLN A 120 7.63 2.71 2.97
N ILE A 121 8.62 1.90 3.40
CA ILE A 121 9.11 1.92 4.79
C ILE A 121 9.55 3.35 5.19
N TYR A 122 10.04 4.14 4.25
CA TYR A 122 10.34 5.56 4.48
C TYR A 122 9.07 6.37 4.86
N SER A 123 7.93 6.09 4.22
CA SER A 123 6.65 6.73 4.56
C SER A 123 6.17 6.32 5.96
N VAL A 124 6.48 5.09 6.39
CA VAL A 124 6.23 4.65 7.77
C VAL A 124 7.10 5.44 8.76
N LEU A 125 8.38 5.63 8.48
CA LEU A 125 9.27 6.44 9.34
C LEU A 125 8.76 7.88 9.49
N LYS A 126 8.30 8.49 8.39
CA LYS A 126 7.73 9.85 8.42
C LYS A 126 6.40 9.94 9.19
N GLY A 127 5.64 8.85 9.29
CA GLY A 127 4.31 8.81 9.88
C GLY A 127 3.17 9.05 8.88
N ASP A 128 3.48 9.11 7.59
CA ASP A 128 2.48 9.19 6.53
C ASP A 128 1.77 7.84 6.35
N MET A 129 2.44 6.73 6.71
CA MET A 129 1.93 5.35 6.65
C MET A 129 2.25 4.56 7.92
N SER A 130 1.57 3.43 8.07
CA SER A 130 1.83 2.33 8.99
C SER A 130 2.20 1.07 8.21
N PHE A 131 2.71 0.02 8.87
CA PHE A 131 2.86 -1.28 8.20
C PHE A 131 1.50 -1.89 7.85
N ILE A 132 0.53 -1.79 8.76
CA ILE A 132 -0.81 -2.35 8.59
C ILE A 132 -1.85 -1.24 8.70
N GLY A 133 -2.75 -1.18 7.72
CA GLY A 133 -3.81 -0.18 7.68
C GLY A 133 -4.58 -0.24 6.36
N PRO A 134 -5.60 0.59 6.16
CA PRO A 134 -6.29 0.71 4.88
C PRO A 134 -5.35 1.07 3.73
N ARG A 135 -5.67 0.66 2.51
CA ARG A 135 -4.92 1.10 1.33
C ARG A 135 -4.96 2.63 1.19
N PRO A 136 -3.82 3.32 0.97
CA PRO A 136 -3.86 4.75 0.70
C PRO A 136 -4.70 5.06 -0.55
N ALA A 137 -5.42 6.18 -0.52
CA ALA A 137 -6.23 6.60 -1.66
C ALA A 137 -5.36 7.23 -2.75
N GLY A 138 -5.47 6.73 -3.98
CA GLY A 138 -4.76 7.31 -5.12
C GLY A 138 -5.22 8.75 -5.39
N PHE A 139 -4.31 9.60 -5.87
CA PHE A 139 -4.62 11.02 -6.14
C PHE A 139 -5.82 11.20 -7.08
N ASN A 140 -5.88 10.39 -8.14
CA ASN A 140 -6.98 10.44 -9.11
C ASN A 140 -8.22 9.62 -8.66
N GLU A 141 -8.08 8.78 -7.65
CA GLU A 141 -9.17 7.99 -7.09
C GLU A 141 -9.99 8.83 -6.10
N PHE A 142 -9.30 9.57 -5.25
CA PHE A 142 -9.86 10.32 -4.13
C PHE A 142 -11.03 11.26 -4.50
N PRO A 143 -10.98 12.07 -5.58
CA PRO A 143 -12.08 12.96 -5.93
C PRO A 143 -13.37 12.23 -6.39
N ASN A 144 -13.27 10.94 -6.68
CA ASN A 144 -14.36 10.13 -7.19
C ASN A 144 -14.94 9.17 -6.13
N TYR A 145 -14.57 9.37 -4.86
CA TYR A 145 -15.11 8.57 -3.77
C TYR A 145 -16.53 9.00 -3.44
N GLU A 146 -17.37 8.02 -3.08
CA GLU A 146 -18.66 8.25 -2.43
C GLU A 146 -18.46 8.61 -0.95
N ASP A 147 -19.46 9.27 -0.33
CA ASP A 147 -19.37 9.78 1.05
C ASP A 147 -18.95 8.71 2.07
N TRP A 148 -19.48 7.51 1.95
CA TRP A 148 -19.17 6.41 2.85
C TRP A 148 -17.75 5.88 2.70
N GLN A 149 -17.16 5.98 1.50
CA GLN A 149 -15.81 5.51 1.18
C GLN A 149 -14.73 6.39 1.83
N TYR A 150 -15.03 7.69 2.05
CA TYR A 150 -14.11 8.59 2.75
C TYR A 150 -13.79 8.14 4.18
N ARG A 151 -14.64 7.31 4.80
CA ARG A 151 -14.40 6.78 6.14
C ARG A 151 -13.09 5.98 6.24
N LYS A 152 -12.61 5.37 5.15
CA LYS A 152 -11.30 4.69 5.13
C LYS A 152 -10.12 5.60 5.47
N LEU A 153 -10.27 6.91 5.30
CA LEU A 153 -9.26 7.92 5.62
C LEU A 153 -9.28 8.36 7.09
N SER A 154 -10.09 7.74 7.95
CA SER A 154 -10.15 8.05 9.38
C SER A 154 -8.92 7.58 10.17
N VAL A 155 -8.09 6.74 9.59
CA VAL A 155 -6.85 6.21 10.18
C VAL A 155 -5.68 6.32 9.20
N VAL A 156 -4.46 6.13 9.72
CA VAL A 156 -3.24 6.11 8.90
C VAL A 156 -3.26 4.92 7.95
N PRO A 157 -2.99 5.10 6.65
CA PRO A 157 -2.97 4.00 5.67
C PRO A 157 -1.79 3.05 5.91
N GLY A 158 -1.94 1.80 5.47
CA GLY A 158 -0.93 0.76 5.60
C GLY A 158 -0.17 0.43 4.31
N ILE A 159 1.03 -0.13 4.44
CA ILE A 159 1.73 -0.82 3.35
C ILE A 159 0.98 -2.11 3.02
N SER A 160 0.54 -2.84 4.04
CA SER A 160 -0.33 -4.00 3.91
C SER A 160 -1.71 -3.75 4.49
N CYS A 161 -2.71 -4.35 3.89
CA CYS A 161 -4.12 -4.17 4.25
C CYS A 161 -4.89 -5.50 4.21
N LEU A 162 -6.09 -5.49 4.76
CA LEU A 162 -6.89 -6.70 4.91
C LEU A 162 -7.25 -7.35 3.57
N TRP A 163 -7.58 -6.55 2.53
CA TRP A 163 -7.89 -7.07 1.21
C TRP A 163 -6.68 -7.72 0.51
N GLN A 164 -5.46 -7.22 0.73
CA GLN A 164 -4.25 -7.82 0.15
C GLN A 164 -3.97 -9.22 0.66
N VAL A 165 -4.41 -9.55 1.88
CA VAL A 165 -4.19 -10.86 2.50
C VAL A 165 -5.40 -11.78 2.44
N ASN A 166 -6.55 -11.29 1.95
CA ASN A 166 -7.81 -12.02 1.84
C ASN A 166 -8.33 -12.13 0.38
N GLY A 167 -7.46 -12.41 -0.58
CA GLY A 167 -7.90 -12.62 -1.97
C GLY A 167 -7.54 -11.49 -2.93
N ARG A 168 -6.41 -10.84 -2.69
CA ARG A 168 -5.83 -9.70 -3.44
C ARG A 168 -6.18 -9.62 -4.94
N ASN A 169 -6.18 -10.75 -5.61
CA ASN A 169 -6.33 -10.81 -7.07
C ASN A 169 -7.73 -11.18 -7.53
N ASP A 170 -8.55 -11.68 -6.61
CA ASP A 170 -9.88 -12.24 -6.91
C ASP A 170 -11.00 -11.24 -6.60
N ILE A 171 -10.62 -10.02 -6.14
CA ILE A 171 -11.56 -8.94 -5.84
C ILE A 171 -11.48 -7.93 -6.98
N ASP A 172 -12.56 -7.79 -7.73
CA ASP A 172 -12.68 -6.89 -8.89
C ASP A 172 -13.58 -5.68 -8.60
N SER A 173 -14.22 -5.65 -7.41
CA SER A 173 -15.04 -4.55 -6.93
C SER A 173 -14.24 -3.61 -6.05
N PHE A 174 -14.29 -2.31 -6.36
CA PHE A 174 -13.69 -1.27 -5.52
C PHE A 174 -14.41 -1.14 -4.19
N ASP A 175 -15.73 -1.29 -4.17
CA ASP A 175 -16.54 -1.25 -2.96
C ASP A 175 -16.16 -2.38 -2.00
N ASP A 176 -15.86 -3.58 -2.51
CA ASP A 176 -15.39 -4.70 -1.68
C ASP A 176 -14.02 -4.41 -1.07
N TRP A 177 -13.12 -3.73 -1.80
CA TRP A 177 -11.85 -3.27 -1.21
C TRP A 177 -12.10 -2.29 -0.07
N VAL A 178 -12.99 -1.31 -0.27
CA VAL A 178 -13.31 -0.32 0.77
C VAL A 178 -13.99 -0.99 1.95
N ASN A 179 -14.91 -1.93 1.73
CA ASN A 179 -15.56 -2.68 2.80
C ASN A 179 -14.54 -3.44 3.67
N LEU A 180 -13.54 -4.08 3.07
CA LEU A 180 -12.45 -4.71 3.83
C LEU A 180 -11.57 -3.71 4.58
N ASP A 181 -11.33 -2.52 4.00
CA ASP A 181 -10.65 -1.44 4.70
C ASP A 181 -11.47 -0.94 5.91
N LEU A 182 -12.80 -0.86 5.79
CA LEU A 182 -13.70 -0.48 6.88
C LEU A 182 -13.83 -1.59 7.93
N GLU A 183 -13.86 -2.85 7.51
CA GLU A 183 -13.83 -4.01 8.42
C GLU A 183 -12.56 -3.97 9.30
N TYR A 184 -11.41 -3.65 8.71
CA TYR A 184 -10.17 -3.46 9.47
C TYR A 184 -10.32 -2.33 10.50
N ILE A 185 -10.88 -1.18 10.11
CA ILE A 185 -11.04 -0.02 11.01
C ILE A 185 -11.96 -0.35 12.18
N ASP A 186 -13.07 -1.05 11.90
CA ASP A 186 -14.08 -1.38 12.90
C ASP A 186 -13.62 -2.43 13.91
N ASN A 187 -12.84 -3.41 13.43
CA ASN A 187 -12.33 -4.52 14.24
C ASN A 187 -10.86 -4.35 14.63
N TRP A 188 -10.30 -3.15 14.44
CA TRP A 188 -8.88 -2.92 14.68
C TRP A 188 -8.43 -3.31 16.10
N SER A 189 -7.34 -4.05 16.13
CA SER A 189 -6.61 -4.43 17.33
C SER A 189 -5.15 -4.73 16.97
N LEU A 190 -4.23 -4.63 17.91
CA LEU A 190 -2.84 -5.06 17.69
C LEU A 190 -2.74 -6.53 17.29
N TRP A 191 -3.67 -7.37 17.76
CA TRP A 191 -3.73 -8.77 17.37
C TRP A 191 -4.14 -8.94 15.90
N LEU A 192 -5.04 -8.11 15.40
CA LEU A 192 -5.39 -8.08 13.97
C LEU A 192 -4.20 -7.63 13.12
N ASP A 193 -3.46 -6.61 13.56
CA ASP A 193 -2.24 -6.18 12.87
C ASP A 193 -1.21 -7.32 12.79
N ILE A 194 -0.97 -8.02 13.89
CA ILE A 194 -0.07 -9.20 13.92
C ILE A 194 -0.54 -10.28 12.94
N LYS A 195 -1.83 -10.60 12.92
CA LYS A 195 -2.39 -11.57 11.97
C LYS A 195 -2.17 -11.17 10.51
N ILE A 196 -2.45 -9.90 10.18
CA ILE A 196 -2.27 -9.38 8.81
C ILE A 196 -0.78 -9.39 8.46
N PHE A 197 0.10 -9.01 9.37
CA PHE A 197 1.55 -9.05 9.17
C PHE A 197 2.05 -10.44 8.78
N PHE A 198 1.69 -11.48 9.54
CA PHE A 198 2.11 -12.84 9.21
C PHE A 198 1.49 -13.36 7.91
N LYS A 199 0.22 -13.04 7.64
CA LYS A 199 -0.41 -13.36 6.36
C LYS A 199 0.31 -12.66 5.19
N THR A 200 0.73 -11.39 5.37
CA THR A 200 1.47 -10.64 4.35
C THR A 200 2.78 -11.34 4.00
N ILE A 201 3.52 -11.82 5.01
CA ILE A 201 4.76 -12.58 4.78
C ILE A 201 4.48 -13.81 3.89
N ILE A 202 3.43 -14.57 4.20
CA ILE A 202 3.04 -15.75 3.40
C ILE A 202 2.70 -15.34 1.96
N VAL A 203 1.88 -14.30 1.79
CA VAL A 203 1.45 -13.78 0.47
C VAL A 203 2.64 -13.33 -0.38
N VAL A 204 3.62 -12.65 0.25
CA VAL A 204 4.86 -12.20 -0.40
C VAL A 204 5.70 -13.40 -0.85
N PHE A 205 5.91 -14.40 0.01
CA PHE A 205 6.68 -15.59 -0.34
C PHE A 205 5.98 -16.46 -1.40
N MET A 206 4.67 -16.52 -1.39
CA MET A 206 3.89 -17.23 -2.44
C MET A 206 3.96 -16.51 -3.79
N GLY A 207 4.43 -15.27 -3.85
CA GLY A 207 4.53 -14.53 -5.09
C GLY A 207 3.16 -14.25 -5.72
N SER A 208 2.18 -13.89 -4.93
CA SER A 208 0.81 -13.59 -5.39
C SER A 208 0.61 -12.14 -5.85
N GLY A 209 1.66 -11.30 -5.86
CA GLY A 209 1.64 -9.97 -6.48
C GLY A 209 1.54 -10.05 -8.02
N LYS A 210 0.85 -9.09 -8.62
CA LYS A 210 0.68 -8.99 -10.09
C LYS A 210 1.11 -7.61 -10.57
#